data_544058ec685e5eac96faed8407592c0c
#
_entry.id   544058ec685e5eac96faed8407592c0c
#
_cell.length_a   1.000
_cell.length_b   1.000
_cell.length_c   1.000
_cell.angle_alpha   90.00
_cell.angle_beta   90.00
_cell.angle_gamma   90.00
#
_symmetry.space_group_name_H-M   'P 1'
#
loop_
_entity.id
_entity.type
_entity.pdbx_description
1 polymer ?
#
loop_
_entity_poly.entity_id
_entity_poly.type
_entity_poly.pdbx_seq_one_letter_code
_entity_poly.pdbx_strand_id
1 'polypeptide(L)'
;MDCGLHDRVFIVTAASGGLGLAGARALVAEGARTVLVARRRDALEEAVAERGADRATALAADLSEADTAQRAVEAALGAWGRLDGALVSVGGPPKGTVTGTTDAQWLGAFDSVFLAAVRIARAVLGANGAARLGFVLSVSAKMPLADMAPSNGLRPGLAMLVKQLSDEIAPAGGRAVGLMPGNIATGRMIDLLGHEPTAEDARRAGIPMGRLGTPAEFGAVAAFLLSDAASYLTGCLVPVDGGMLRGL
;
A
#
# COMPACT_ATOMS: atom_id res chain seq x y z
N MET A 1 -20.52 -1.42 -11.07
CA MET A 1 -19.60 -0.82 -12.08
C MET A 1 -18.63 -1.91 -12.46
N ASP A 2 -18.43 -2.18 -13.72
CA ASP A 2 -17.34 -3.08 -14.11
C ASP A 2 -16.01 -2.33 -13.98
N CYS A 3 -15.16 -2.81 -13.10
CA CYS A 3 -13.86 -2.19 -12.84
C CYS A 3 -12.76 -2.66 -13.81
N GLY A 4 -13.02 -3.63 -14.70
CA GLY A 4 -12.03 -4.18 -15.65
C GLY A 4 -10.85 -4.85 -14.96
N LEU A 5 -11.06 -5.41 -13.76
CA LEU A 5 -10.02 -6.08 -12.96
C LEU A 5 -10.01 -7.60 -13.14
N HIS A 6 -11.02 -8.15 -13.81
CA HIS A 6 -11.14 -9.60 -13.99
C HIS A 6 -9.89 -10.17 -14.66
N ASP A 7 -9.32 -11.21 -14.05
CA ASP A 7 -8.08 -11.90 -14.46
C ASP A 7 -6.82 -11.01 -14.57
N ARG A 8 -6.86 -9.76 -14.10
CA ARG A 8 -5.66 -8.94 -13.91
C ARG A 8 -4.84 -9.45 -12.73
N VAL A 9 -3.53 -9.37 -12.84
CA VAL A 9 -2.59 -9.87 -11.83
C VAL A 9 -1.88 -8.73 -11.13
N PHE A 10 -1.96 -8.69 -9.80
CA PHE A 10 -1.31 -7.66 -8.99
C PHE A 10 -0.42 -8.28 -7.90
N ILE A 11 0.76 -7.69 -7.70
CA ILE A 11 1.54 -7.91 -6.50
C ILE A 11 0.97 -7.02 -5.39
N VAL A 12 0.70 -7.59 -4.22
CA VAL A 12 0.28 -6.82 -3.04
C VAL A 12 1.28 -7.07 -1.92
N THR A 13 1.97 -6.02 -1.50
CA THR A 13 3.00 -6.12 -0.47
C THR A 13 2.45 -5.79 0.92
N ALA A 14 3.13 -6.22 1.99
CA ALA A 14 2.66 -6.19 3.37
C ALA A 14 1.25 -6.79 3.54
N ALA A 15 0.96 -7.87 2.80
CA ALA A 15 -0.38 -8.43 2.60
C ALA A 15 -0.83 -9.42 3.68
N SER A 16 -0.05 -9.61 4.76
CA SER A 16 -0.43 -10.49 5.87
C SER A 16 -1.41 -9.86 6.87
N GLY A 17 -1.92 -8.65 6.58
CA GLY A 17 -2.86 -7.95 7.45
C GLY A 17 -3.05 -6.49 7.03
N GLY A 18 -3.88 -5.76 7.78
CA GLY A 18 -4.09 -4.33 7.61
C GLY A 18 -4.49 -3.88 6.20
N LEU A 19 -3.87 -2.79 5.73
CA LEU A 19 -4.25 -2.15 4.47
C LEU A 19 -3.84 -2.96 3.23
N GLY A 20 -2.69 -3.65 3.26
CA GLY A 20 -2.27 -4.52 2.17
C GLY A 20 -3.28 -5.66 1.96
N LEU A 21 -3.65 -6.36 3.04
CA LEU A 21 -4.63 -7.44 2.98
C LEU A 21 -6.01 -6.93 2.53
N ALA A 22 -6.44 -5.75 3.00
CA ALA A 22 -7.71 -5.15 2.59
C ALA A 22 -7.73 -4.83 1.09
N GLY A 23 -6.63 -4.28 0.55
CA GLY A 23 -6.48 -4.06 -0.89
C GLY A 23 -6.51 -5.36 -1.69
N ALA A 24 -5.83 -6.40 -1.21
CA ALA A 24 -5.87 -7.72 -1.85
C ALA A 24 -7.30 -8.31 -1.88
N ARG A 25 -8.03 -8.20 -0.76
CA ARG A 25 -9.43 -8.62 -0.68
C ARG A 25 -10.30 -7.91 -1.72
N ALA A 26 -10.17 -6.60 -1.81
CA ALA A 26 -10.94 -5.81 -2.75
C ALA A 26 -10.60 -6.14 -4.22
N LEU A 27 -9.31 -6.29 -4.54
CA LEU A 27 -8.87 -6.69 -5.88
C LEU A 27 -9.45 -8.06 -6.29
N VAL A 28 -9.38 -9.05 -5.39
CA VAL A 28 -9.90 -10.40 -5.67
C VAL A 28 -11.42 -10.40 -5.76
N ALA A 29 -12.13 -9.60 -4.96
CA ALA A 29 -13.58 -9.46 -5.05
C ALA A 29 -14.03 -8.91 -6.41
N GLU A 30 -13.21 -8.09 -7.07
CA GLU A 30 -13.40 -7.59 -8.44
C GLU A 30 -12.83 -8.55 -9.53
N GLY A 31 -12.49 -9.78 -9.16
CA GLY A 31 -12.03 -10.84 -10.08
C GLY A 31 -10.54 -10.80 -10.42
N ALA A 32 -9.72 -9.97 -9.78
CA ALA A 32 -8.27 -9.99 -9.96
C ALA A 32 -7.61 -11.20 -9.31
N ARG A 33 -6.36 -11.43 -9.67
CA ARG A 33 -5.44 -12.40 -9.05
C ARG A 33 -4.33 -11.68 -8.33
N THR A 34 -3.84 -12.21 -7.22
CA THR A 34 -2.88 -11.50 -6.37
C THR A 34 -1.72 -12.36 -5.91
N VAL A 35 -0.49 -11.83 -6.00
CA VAL A 35 0.68 -12.34 -5.27
C VAL A 35 0.75 -11.59 -3.95
N LEU A 36 0.53 -12.29 -2.84
CA LEU A 36 0.57 -11.73 -1.49
C LEU A 36 1.98 -11.84 -0.93
N VAL A 37 2.63 -10.70 -0.67
CA VAL A 37 4.01 -10.65 -0.18
C VAL A 37 4.04 -10.11 1.25
N ALA A 38 4.58 -10.87 2.20
CA ALA A 38 4.81 -10.44 3.58
C ALA A 38 5.74 -11.44 4.30
N ARG A 39 6.19 -11.11 5.52
CA ARG A 39 7.08 -11.96 6.31
C ARG A 39 6.38 -13.15 6.97
N ARG A 40 5.12 -12.98 7.41
CA ARG A 40 4.37 -14.00 8.16
C ARG A 40 3.73 -15.01 7.20
N ARG A 41 4.35 -16.18 7.10
CA ARG A 41 3.90 -17.26 6.20
C ARG A 41 2.49 -17.71 6.54
N ASP A 42 2.21 -18.01 7.80
CA ASP A 42 0.92 -18.56 8.24
C ASP A 42 -0.24 -17.62 7.88
N ALA A 43 -0.09 -16.31 8.15
CA ALA A 43 -1.10 -15.32 7.79
C ALA A 43 -1.28 -15.13 6.26
N LEU A 44 -0.24 -15.40 5.47
CA LEU A 44 -0.36 -15.40 4.01
C LEU A 44 -1.10 -16.66 3.53
N GLU A 45 -0.82 -17.82 4.11
CA GLU A 45 -1.50 -19.08 3.78
C GLU A 45 -2.99 -19.02 4.11
N GLU A 46 -3.36 -18.47 5.28
CA GLU A 46 -4.76 -18.16 5.62
C GLU A 46 -5.40 -17.22 4.59
N ALA A 47 -4.68 -16.17 4.23
CA ALA A 47 -5.16 -15.21 3.25
C ALA A 47 -5.37 -15.84 1.87
N VAL A 48 -4.53 -16.75 1.43
CA VAL A 48 -4.71 -17.52 0.18
C VAL A 48 -5.90 -18.48 0.31
N ALA A 49 -6.02 -19.20 1.43
CA ALA A 49 -7.12 -20.13 1.66
C ALA A 49 -8.50 -19.45 1.60
N GLU A 50 -8.61 -18.23 2.12
CA GLU A 50 -9.84 -17.43 2.04
C GLU A 50 -10.24 -17.07 0.58
N ARG A 51 -9.29 -16.96 -0.34
CA ARG A 51 -9.51 -16.44 -1.71
C ARG A 51 -9.54 -17.50 -2.77
N GLY A 52 -9.03 -18.68 -2.46
CA GLY A 52 -8.78 -19.77 -3.41
C GLY A 52 -7.41 -19.63 -4.09
N ALA A 53 -6.77 -20.77 -4.30
CA ALA A 53 -5.44 -20.86 -4.91
C ALA A 53 -5.41 -20.46 -6.40
N ASP A 54 -6.57 -20.39 -7.04
CA ASP A 54 -6.74 -19.85 -8.41
C ASP A 54 -6.70 -18.32 -8.46
N ARG A 55 -6.95 -17.64 -7.32
CA ARG A 55 -7.02 -16.17 -7.20
C ARG A 55 -5.87 -15.56 -6.39
N ALA A 56 -5.17 -16.32 -5.57
CA ALA A 56 -4.09 -15.81 -4.77
C ALA A 56 -2.94 -16.82 -4.61
N THR A 57 -1.73 -16.31 -4.57
CA THR A 57 -0.54 -17.07 -4.17
C THR A 57 0.28 -16.28 -3.15
N ALA A 58 1.08 -16.97 -2.34
CA ALA A 58 1.84 -16.38 -1.24
C ALA A 58 3.34 -16.40 -1.52
N LEU A 59 4.01 -15.30 -1.19
CA LEU A 59 5.47 -15.20 -1.10
C LEU A 59 5.86 -14.70 0.29
N ALA A 60 6.35 -15.61 1.14
CA ALA A 60 6.90 -15.24 2.44
C ALA A 60 8.31 -14.67 2.25
N ALA A 61 8.44 -13.33 2.38
CA ALA A 61 9.70 -12.60 2.18
C ALA A 61 9.70 -11.26 2.92
N ASP A 62 10.90 -10.74 3.21
CA ASP A 62 11.09 -9.39 3.74
C ASP A 62 11.32 -8.41 2.58
N LEU A 63 10.59 -7.29 2.58
CA LEU A 63 10.69 -6.27 1.53
C LEU A 63 12.02 -5.50 1.58
N SER A 64 12.78 -5.58 2.67
CA SER A 64 14.13 -5.01 2.76
C SER A 64 15.17 -5.87 2.03
N GLU A 65 14.90 -7.14 1.77
CA GLU A 65 15.78 -8.00 0.97
C GLU A 65 15.77 -7.57 -0.50
N ALA A 66 16.95 -7.45 -1.10
CA ALA A 66 17.11 -6.86 -2.43
C ALA A 66 16.44 -7.67 -3.55
N ASP A 67 16.34 -8.98 -3.39
CA ASP A 67 15.78 -9.93 -4.36
C ASP A 67 14.26 -10.13 -4.24
N THR A 68 13.65 -9.71 -3.13
CA THR A 68 12.21 -9.93 -2.87
C THR A 68 11.33 -9.38 -3.99
N ALA A 69 11.67 -8.21 -4.52
CA ALA A 69 10.91 -7.59 -5.61
C ALA A 69 10.91 -8.45 -6.88
N GLN A 70 12.07 -8.98 -7.25
CA GLN A 70 12.22 -9.86 -8.42
C GLN A 70 11.49 -11.20 -8.21
N ARG A 71 11.62 -11.80 -7.03
CA ARG A 71 10.90 -13.05 -6.67
C ARG A 71 9.39 -12.88 -6.72
N ALA A 72 8.87 -11.70 -6.34
CA ALA A 72 7.45 -11.42 -6.43
C ALA A 72 6.95 -11.34 -7.89
N VAL A 73 7.75 -10.75 -8.78
CA VAL A 73 7.48 -10.74 -10.23
C VAL A 73 7.49 -12.16 -10.79
N GLU A 74 8.51 -12.95 -10.46
CA GLU A 74 8.61 -14.36 -10.89
C GLU A 74 7.44 -15.20 -10.41
N ALA A 75 6.96 -14.99 -9.18
CA ALA A 75 5.78 -15.66 -8.66
C ALA A 75 4.51 -15.30 -9.46
N ALA A 76 4.33 -14.04 -9.86
CA ALA A 76 3.21 -13.62 -10.69
C ALA A 76 3.24 -14.24 -12.09
N LEU A 77 4.41 -14.16 -12.73
CA LEU A 77 4.61 -14.69 -14.09
C LEU A 77 4.53 -16.22 -14.11
N GLY A 78 5.09 -16.90 -13.10
CA GLY A 78 5.04 -18.33 -12.97
C GLY A 78 3.62 -18.88 -12.73
N ALA A 79 2.81 -18.17 -11.94
CA ALA A 79 1.45 -18.59 -11.63
C ALA A 79 0.45 -18.31 -12.78
N TRP A 80 0.58 -17.15 -13.46
CA TRP A 80 -0.46 -16.70 -14.39
C TRP A 80 0.07 -16.11 -15.71
N GLY A 81 1.37 -16.13 -15.95
CA GLY A 81 1.99 -15.67 -17.21
C GLY A 81 1.89 -14.16 -17.47
N ARG A 82 1.44 -13.37 -16.49
CA ARG A 82 1.23 -11.91 -16.64
C ARG A 82 1.40 -11.17 -15.31
N LEU A 83 1.62 -9.86 -15.42
CA LEU A 83 1.64 -8.93 -14.29
C LEU A 83 1.09 -7.59 -14.77
N ASP A 84 0.01 -7.09 -14.15
CA ASP A 84 -0.66 -5.85 -14.55
C ASP A 84 -0.32 -4.67 -13.62
N GLY A 85 0.20 -4.93 -12.42
CA GLY A 85 0.56 -3.87 -11.50
C GLY A 85 0.87 -4.33 -10.09
N ALA A 86 0.91 -3.36 -9.17
CA ALA A 86 1.11 -3.64 -7.76
C ALA A 86 0.38 -2.64 -6.85
N LEU A 87 -0.09 -3.12 -5.69
CA LEU A 87 -0.38 -2.31 -4.52
C LEU A 87 0.81 -2.38 -3.58
N VAL A 88 1.62 -1.33 -3.62
CA VAL A 88 2.85 -1.24 -2.83
C VAL A 88 2.52 -0.71 -1.45
N SER A 89 2.28 -1.61 -0.51
CA SER A 89 2.13 -1.33 0.91
C SER A 89 3.42 -1.73 1.61
N VAL A 90 3.89 -0.93 2.53
CA VAL A 90 5.09 -1.22 3.34
C VAL A 90 4.73 -1.16 4.81
N GLY A 91 5.50 -1.84 5.64
CA GLY A 91 5.35 -1.77 7.08
C GLY A 91 5.44 -0.31 7.58
N GLY A 92 4.77 -0.01 8.67
CA GLY A 92 4.94 1.29 9.29
C GLY A 92 6.32 1.40 9.93
N PRO A 93 7.05 2.51 9.76
CA PRO A 93 8.30 2.76 10.48
C PRO A 93 8.06 2.85 11.99
N PRO A 94 9.12 2.74 12.82
CA PRO A 94 9.01 2.91 14.26
C PRO A 94 8.50 4.30 14.64
N LYS A 95 7.87 4.41 15.81
CA LYS A 95 7.58 5.71 16.44
C LYS A 95 8.89 6.35 16.91
N GLY A 96 8.92 7.67 16.94
CA GLY A 96 10.03 8.43 17.48
C GLY A 96 9.95 9.91 17.12
N THR A 97 10.63 10.73 17.92
CA THR A 97 10.86 12.14 17.63
C THR A 97 12.06 12.29 16.68
N VAL A 98 12.24 13.46 16.06
CA VAL A 98 13.40 13.73 15.19
C VAL A 98 14.71 13.57 15.96
N THR A 99 14.77 14.11 17.16
CA THR A 99 15.98 14.10 18.00
C THR A 99 16.20 12.79 18.76
N GLY A 100 15.17 11.96 18.93
CA GLY A 100 15.24 10.69 19.63
C GLY A 100 15.38 9.47 18.73
N THR A 101 15.24 9.63 17.41
CA THR A 101 15.40 8.53 16.45
C THR A 101 16.87 8.42 16.04
N THR A 102 17.47 7.25 16.26
CA THR A 102 18.89 7.01 15.93
C THR A 102 19.12 6.86 14.43
N ASP A 103 20.37 7.05 13.97
CA ASP A 103 20.76 6.85 12.58
C ASP A 103 20.41 5.43 12.08
N ALA A 104 20.65 4.41 12.92
CA ALA A 104 20.30 3.03 12.59
C ALA A 104 18.79 2.84 12.36
N GLN A 105 17.95 3.50 13.16
CA GLN A 105 16.48 3.48 12.97
C GLN A 105 16.07 4.23 11.70
N TRP A 106 16.72 5.36 11.38
CA TRP A 106 16.50 6.09 10.13
C TRP A 106 16.89 5.25 8.92
N LEU A 107 18.06 4.63 8.91
CA LEU A 107 18.53 3.76 7.82
C LEU A 107 17.62 2.55 7.64
N GLY A 108 17.22 1.88 8.71
CA GLY A 108 16.28 0.76 8.66
C GLY A 108 14.90 1.17 8.15
N ALA A 109 14.40 2.35 8.54
CA ALA A 109 13.15 2.88 8.02
C ALA A 109 13.26 3.27 6.54
N PHE A 110 14.38 3.85 6.11
CA PHE A 110 14.65 4.17 4.71
C PHE A 110 14.64 2.90 3.85
N ASP A 111 15.34 1.85 4.27
CA ASP A 111 15.40 0.60 3.51
C ASP A 111 14.03 -0.08 3.42
N SER A 112 13.34 -0.26 4.57
CA SER A 112 12.09 -1.00 4.64
C SER A 112 10.85 -0.24 4.12
N VAL A 113 10.88 1.10 4.11
CA VAL A 113 9.74 1.93 3.67
C VAL A 113 9.98 2.56 2.30
N PHE A 114 11.12 3.21 2.12
CA PHE A 114 11.39 3.99 0.91
C PHE A 114 11.98 3.10 -0.20
N LEU A 115 13.12 2.49 0.08
CA LEU A 115 13.85 1.71 -0.92
C LEU A 115 13.09 0.43 -1.31
N ALA A 116 12.41 -0.21 -0.36
CA ALA A 116 11.53 -1.34 -0.64
C ALA A 116 10.44 -0.99 -1.65
N ALA A 117 9.78 0.17 -1.51
CA ALA A 117 8.76 0.62 -2.45
C ALA A 117 9.36 0.89 -3.84
N VAL A 118 10.55 1.50 -3.91
CA VAL A 118 11.26 1.74 -5.18
C VAL A 118 11.67 0.44 -5.86
N ARG A 119 12.16 -0.56 -5.10
CA ARG A 119 12.53 -1.88 -5.63
C ARG A 119 11.33 -2.59 -6.28
N ILE A 120 10.18 -2.61 -5.59
CA ILE A 120 8.95 -3.20 -6.14
C ILE A 120 8.53 -2.47 -7.43
N ALA A 121 8.49 -1.14 -7.42
CA ALA A 121 8.11 -0.37 -8.60
C ALA A 121 9.01 -0.69 -9.80
N ARG A 122 10.34 -0.69 -9.60
CA ARG A 122 11.31 -1.01 -10.67
C ARG A 122 11.14 -2.42 -11.22
N ALA A 123 10.95 -3.42 -10.35
CA ALA A 123 10.80 -4.81 -10.78
C ALA A 123 9.48 -5.00 -11.57
N VAL A 124 8.38 -4.42 -11.11
CA VAL A 124 7.09 -4.48 -11.79
C VAL A 124 7.15 -3.79 -13.15
N LEU A 125 7.75 -2.61 -13.23
CA LEU A 125 7.91 -1.86 -14.50
C LEU A 125 8.88 -2.54 -15.46
N GLY A 126 9.88 -3.25 -14.96
CA GLY A 126 10.77 -4.09 -15.78
C GLY A 126 10.03 -5.25 -16.45
N ALA A 127 8.99 -5.78 -15.80
CA ALA A 127 8.15 -6.84 -16.35
C ALA A 127 7.00 -6.30 -17.24
N ASN A 128 6.46 -5.12 -16.90
CA ASN A 128 5.38 -4.47 -17.65
C ASN A 128 5.48 -2.94 -17.54
N GLY A 129 5.99 -2.26 -18.57
CA GLY A 129 6.13 -0.80 -18.61
C GLY A 129 4.78 -0.04 -18.55
N ALA A 130 3.65 -0.69 -18.85
CA ALA A 130 2.30 -0.15 -18.76
C ALA A 130 1.59 -0.52 -17.43
N ALA A 131 2.34 -0.95 -16.42
CA ALA A 131 1.79 -1.40 -15.14
C ALA A 131 1.07 -0.28 -14.38
N ARG A 132 0.14 -0.69 -13.51
CA ARG A 132 -0.61 0.17 -12.59
C ARG A 132 -0.02 0.04 -11.19
N LEU A 133 0.50 1.13 -10.66
CA LEU A 133 1.14 1.17 -9.35
C LEU A 133 0.33 2.03 -8.38
N GLY A 134 -0.15 1.41 -7.31
CA GLY A 134 -0.76 2.08 -6.16
C GLY A 134 0.20 2.06 -4.97
N PHE A 135 0.55 3.22 -4.42
CA PHE A 135 1.42 3.33 -3.26
C PHE A 135 0.61 3.66 -2.01
N VAL A 136 0.67 2.79 -1.01
CA VAL A 136 0.09 3.07 0.30
C VAL A 136 1.04 4.00 1.06
N LEU A 137 0.70 5.26 1.09
CA LEU A 137 1.44 6.32 1.77
C LEU A 137 0.92 6.53 3.21
N SER A 138 0.65 7.77 3.57
CA SER A 138 0.06 8.22 4.83
C SER A 138 -0.34 9.69 4.68
N VAL A 139 -1.27 10.18 5.48
CA VAL A 139 -1.51 11.63 5.65
C VAL A 139 -0.25 12.36 6.10
N SER A 140 0.74 11.67 6.69
CA SER A 140 2.06 12.23 7.01
C SER A 140 2.87 12.69 5.78
N ALA A 141 2.43 12.37 4.57
CA ALA A 141 3.00 12.94 3.35
C ALA A 141 2.66 14.43 3.16
N LYS A 142 1.61 14.92 3.82
CA LYS A 142 1.14 16.32 3.72
C LYS A 142 1.12 17.08 5.04
N MET A 143 1.04 16.40 6.18
CA MET A 143 1.06 17.05 7.48
C MET A 143 1.84 16.19 8.50
N PRO A 144 2.63 16.78 9.41
CA PRO A 144 3.36 16.00 10.39
C PRO A 144 2.43 15.37 11.41
N LEU A 145 2.71 14.10 11.75
CA LEU A 145 2.08 13.39 12.85
C LEU A 145 3.05 13.36 14.05
N ALA A 146 2.53 13.59 15.25
CA ALA A 146 3.33 13.54 16.47
C ALA A 146 3.99 12.16 16.63
N ASP A 147 5.24 12.15 17.10
CA ASP A 147 6.03 10.93 17.35
C ASP A 147 6.17 9.97 16.16
N MET A 148 6.04 10.49 14.94
CA MET A 148 6.14 9.73 13.70
C MET A 148 7.26 10.26 12.78
N ALA A 149 8.39 10.70 13.35
CA ALA A 149 9.46 11.34 12.59
C ALA A 149 9.92 10.55 11.35
N PRO A 150 10.18 9.23 11.40
CA PRO A 150 10.56 8.49 10.20
C PRO A 150 9.45 8.47 9.12
N SER A 151 8.18 8.41 9.51
CA SER A 151 7.05 8.51 8.55
C SER A 151 6.98 9.92 7.94
N ASN A 152 7.06 10.96 8.77
CA ASN A 152 7.03 12.35 8.33
C ASN A 152 8.20 12.71 7.40
N GLY A 153 9.35 12.07 7.58
CA GLY A 153 10.53 12.30 6.74
C GLY A 153 10.47 11.55 5.40
N LEU A 154 9.95 10.31 5.39
CA LEU A 154 10.03 9.43 4.22
C LEU A 154 8.80 9.46 3.31
N ARG A 155 7.59 9.64 3.88
CA ARG A 155 6.36 9.62 3.08
C ARG A 155 6.22 10.81 2.12
N PRO A 156 6.64 12.05 2.45
CA PRO A 156 6.66 13.13 1.47
C PRO A 156 7.55 12.83 0.26
N GLY A 157 8.73 12.24 0.48
CA GLY A 157 9.62 11.82 -0.60
C GLY A 157 8.97 10.76 -1.51
N LEU A 158 8.34 9.71 -0.93
CA LEU A 158 7.59 8.73 -1.73
C LEU A 158 6.42 9.36 -2.49
N ALA A 159 5.71 10.32 -1.90
CA ALA A 159 4.63 11.03 -2.55
C ALA A 159 5.13 11.81 -3.78
N MET A 160 6.29 12.45 -3.69
CA MET A 160 6.93 13.12 -4.82
C MET A 160 7.37 12.11 -5.90
N LEU A 161 7.91 10.95 -5.50
CA LEU A 161 8.27 9.89 -6.46
C LEU A 161 7.06 9.33 -7.20
N VAL A 162 5.89 9.22 -6.57
CA VAL A 162 4.65 8.82 -7.25
C VAL A 162 4.33 9.79 -8.40
N LYS A 163 4.49 11.10 -8.16
CA LYS A 163 4.26 12.11 -9.19
C LYS A 163 5.28 12.01 -10.32
N GLN A 164 6.56 11.95 -10.01
CA GLN A 164 7.62 11.79 -11.01
C GLN A 164 7.45 10.49 -11.81
N LEU A 165 7.20 9.38 -11.12
CA LEU A 165 7.01 8.08 -11.76
C LEU A 165 5.83 8.09 -12.75
N SER A 166 4.75 8.82 -12.44
CA SER A 166 3.63 8.97 -13.36
C SER A 166 4.05 9.62 -14.69
N ASP A 167 4.95 10.60 -14.65
CA ASP A 167 5.46 11.27 -15.84
C ASP A 167 6.34 10.32 -16.68
N GLU A 168 7.11 9.45 -16.02
CA GLU A 168 7.99 8.46 -16.67
C GLU A 168 7.21 7.35 -17.39
N ILE A 169 6.10 6.85 -16.78
CA ILE A 169 5.41 5.65 -17.27
C ILE A 169 4.13 5.92 -18.07
N ALA A 170 3.54 7.11 -17.96
CA ALA A 170 2.30 7.46 -18.66
C ALA A 170 2.42 7.36 -20.20
N PRO A 171 3.53 7.72 -20.84
CA PRO A 171 3.70 7.53 -22.30
C PRO A 171 3.57 6.07 -22.75
N ALA A 172 3.91 5.10 -21.88
CA ALA A 172 3.74 3.67 -22.16
C ALA A 172 2.36 3.13 -21.75
N GLY A 173 1.46 4.00 -21.24
CA GLY A 173 0.15 3.60 -20.72
C GLY A 173 0.13 3.17 -19.25
N GLY A 174 1.26 3.30 -18.54
CA GLY A 174 1.37 3.02 -17.11
C GLY A 174 0.75 4.12 -16.25
N ARG A 175 0.42 3.79 -14.99
CA ARG A 175 -0.13 4.74 -14.02
C ARG A 175 0.47 4.54 -12.64
N ALA A 176 0.76 5.65 -11.95
CA ALA A 176 1.20 5.67 -10.56
C ALA A 176 0.29 6.58 -9.74
N VAL A 177 -0.26 6.04 -8.65
CA VAL A 177 -1.15 6.79 -7.74
C VAL A 177 -0.76 6.55 -6.29
N GLY A 178 -0.92 7.54 -5.44
CA GLY A 178 -0.68 7.45 -4.00
C GLY A 178 -1.99 7.44 -3.22
N LEU A 179 -2.14 6.52 -2.28
CA LEU A 179 -3.22 6.49 -1.31
C LEU A 179 -2.69 7.01 0.02
N MET A 180 -3.34 8.00 0.60
CA MET A 180 -2.96 8.57 1.89
C MET A 180 -4.00 8.20 2.96
N PRO A 181 -3.85 7.01 3.59
CA PRO A 181 -4.73 6.65 4.70
C PRO A 181 -4.54 7.61 5.89
N GLY A 182 -5.64 7.98 6.50
CA GLY A 182 -5.70 8.53 7.84
C GLY A 182 -5.73 7.42 8.89
N ASN A 183 -6.55 7.59 9.92
CA ASN A 183 -6.73 6.57 10.95
C ASN A 183 -7.74 5.52 10.46
N ILE A 184 -7.23 4.36 10.10
CA ILE A 184 -8.02 3.19 9.69
C ILE A 184 -7.92 2.13 10.81
N ALA A 185 -9.04 1.53 11.20
CA ALA A 185 -9.15 0.51 12.25
C ALA A 185 -8.50 -0.81 11.82
N THR A 186 -7.18 -0.86 11.86
CA THR A 186 -6.34 -2.04 11.62
C THR A 186 -5.75 -2.54 12.93
N GLY A 187 -5.27 -3.79 12.98
CA GLY A 187 -4.56 -4.29 14.16
C GLY A 187 -3.43 -3.36 14.63
N ARG A 188 -2.66 -2.79 13.69
CA ARG A 188 -1.65 -1.76 14.03
C ARG A 188 -2.25 -0.54 14.74
N MET A 189 -3.45 -0.09 14.34
CA MET A 189 -4.10 1.05 15.00
C MET A 189 -4.55 0.68 16.41
N ILE A 190 -5.08 -0.52 16.59
CA ILE A 190 -5.42 -1.07 17.92
C ILE A 190 -4.19 -1.12 18.82
N ASP A 191 -3.06 -1.65 18.32
CA ASP A 191 -1.78 -1.67 19.03
C ASP A 191 -1.29 -0.27 19.38
N LEU A 192 -1.49 0.72 18.49
CA LEU A 192 -1.10 2.10 18.72
C LEU A 192 -1.94 2.81 19.78
N LEU A 193 -3.23 2.50 19.85
CA LEU A 193 -4.18 3.05 20.82
C LEU A 193 -4.15 2.30 22.15
N GLY A 194 -3.81 1.02 22.14
CA GLY A 194 -3.88 0.12 23.30
C GLY A 194 -5.31 -0.37 23.59
N HIS A 195 -6.28 -0.06 22.73
CA HIS A 195 -7.68 -0.46 22.85
C HIS A 195 -8.36 -0.41 21.47
N GLU A 196 -9.56 -0.99 21.38
CA GLU A 196 -10.41 -0.87 20.19
C GLU A 196 -10.77 0.60 19.92
N PRO A 197 -10.71 1.05 18.65
CA PRO A 197 -10.99 2.43 18.29
C PRO A 197 -12.39 2.89 18.65
N THR A 198 -12.50 4.07 19.22
CA THR A 198 -13.74 4.69 19.66
C THR A 198 -14.06 5.99 18.90
N ALA A 199 -15.27 6.51 19.04
CA ALA A 199 -15.64 7.83 18.51
C ALA A 199 -14.82 8.95 19.18
N GLU A 200 -14.36 8.76 20.43
CA GLU A 200 -13.49 9.73 21.10
C GLU A 200 -12.11 9.82 20.44
N ASP A 201 -11.53 8.68 20.01
CA ASP A 201 -10.27 8.67 19.28
C ASP A 201 -10.37 9.42 17.95
N ALA A 202 -11.51 9.27 17.27
CA ALA A 202 -11.79 10.01 16.05
C ALA A 202 -11.88 11.53 16.29
N ARG A 203 -12.56 11.95 17.37
CA ARG A 203 -12.64 13.37 17.76
C ARG A 203 -11.28 13.94 18.12
N ARG A 204 -10.47 13.23 18.91
CA ARG A 204 -9.09 13.63 19.26
C ARG A 204 -8.19 13.75 18.03
N ALA A 205 -8.37 12.85 17.07
CA ALA A 205 -7.64 12.90 15.79
C ALA A 205 -8.18 13.97 14.83
N GLY A 206 -9.25 14.67 15.16
CA GLY A 206 -9.87 15.72 14.33
C GLY A 206 -10.49 15.19 13.05
N ILE A 207 -11.01 13.96 13.06
CA ILE A 207 -11.65 13.33 11.90
C ILE A 207 -13.10 13.83 11.75
N PRO A 208 -13.45 14.57 10.68
CA PRO A 208 -14.80 15.13 10.50
C PRO A 208 -15.91 14.08 10.45
N MET A 209 -15.63 12.89 9.90
CA MET A 209 -16.60 11.79 9.85
C MET A 209 -16.92 11.18 11.24
N GLY A 210 -16.24 11.62 12.31
CA GLY A 210 -16.51 11.20 13.69
C GLY A 210 -16.20 9.74 14.02
N ARG A 211 -15.55 9.02 13.11
CA ARG A 211 -15.13 7.62 13.27
C ARG A 211 -13.83 7.35 12.52
N LEU A 212 -13.15 6.29 12.88
CA LEU A 212 -12.07 5.76 12.05
C LEU A 212 -12.64 5.10 10.79
N GLY A 213 -11.83 5.08 9.74
CA GLY A 213 -12.14 4.31 8.55
C GLY A 213 -11.98 2.80 8.80
N THR A 214 -12.63 1.98 7.98
CA THR A 214 -12.45 0.53 8.00
C THR A 214 -11.42 0.09 6.96
N PRO A 215 -10.72 -1.06 7.14
CA PRO A 215 -9.87 -1.63 6.11
C PRO A 215 -10.60 -1.85 4.76
N ALA A 216 -11.88 -2.21 4.79
CA ALA A 216 -12.69 -2.43 3.60
C ALA A 216 -12.91 -1.14 2.79
N GLU A 217 -13.17 -0.01 3.45
CA GLU A 217 -13.28 1.30 2.79
C GLU A 217 -11.98 1.70 2.08
N PHE A 218 -10.83 1.45 2.72
CA PHE A 218 -9.54 1.65 2.09
C PHE A 218 -9.32 0.72 0.90
N GLY A 219 -9.65 -0.57 1.06
CA GLY A 219 -9.50 -1.58 0.01
C GLY A 219 -10.31 -1.26 -1.25
N ALA A 220 -11.54 -0.79 -1.09
CA ALA A 220 -12.40 -0.38 -2.20
C ALA A 220 -11.78 0.77 -3.01
N VAL A 221 -11.22 1.79 -2.35
CA VAL A 221 -10.50 2.89 -3.02
C VAL A 221 -9.25 2.38 -3.74
N ALA A 222 -8.49 1.47 -3.12
CA ALA A 222 -7.29 0.89 -3.72
C ALA A 222 -7.64 0.10 -5.00
N ALA A 223 -8.67 -0.74 -4.97
CA ALA A 223 -9.13 -1.49 -6.14
C ALA A 223 -9.62 -0.54 -7.25
N PHE A 224 -10.41 0.48 -6.92
CA PHE A 224 -10.85 1.49 -7.90
C PHE A 224 -9.65 2.18 -8.57
N LEU A 225 -8.67 2.66 -7.82
CA LEU A 225 -7.52 3.37 -8.38
C LEU A 225 -6.62 2.50 -9.26
N LEU A 226 -6.59 1.19 -9.03
CA LEU A 226 -5.88 0.21 -9.85
C LEU A 226 -6.70 -0.30 -11.03
N SER A 227 -7.98 0.03 -11.12
CA SER A 227 -8.95 -0.44 -12.12
C SER A 227 -8.91 0.34 -13.44
N ASP A 228 -9.58 -0.15 -14.46
CA ASP A 228 -9.80 0.57 -15.72
C ASP A 228 -10.73 1.78 -15.53
N ALA A 229 -11.62 1.75 -14.54
CA ALA A 229 -12.50 2.87 -14.20
C ALA A 229 -11.72 4.14 -13.79
N ALA A 230 -10.46 3.97 -13.30
CA ALA A 230 -9.55 5.05 -12.97
C ALA A 230 -8.51 5.35 -14.08
N SER A 231 -8.76 4.97 -15.34
CA SER A 231 -7.78 5.02 -16.44
C SER A 231 -7.18 6.41 -16.70
N TYR A 232 -7.87 7.49 -16.36
CA TYR A 232 -7.37 8.85 -16.52
C TYR A 232 -6.79 9.48 -15.24
N LEU A 233 -6.56 8.66 -14.19
CA LEU A 233 -5.95 9.09 -12.93
C LEU A 233 -4.51 8.57 -12.84
N THR A 234 -3.54 9.49 -12.87
CA THR A 234 -2.12 9.20 -12.59
C THR A 234 -1.46 10.40 -11.92
N GLY A 235 -0.37 10.18 -11.18
CA GLY A 235 0.36 11.23 -10.48
C GLY A 235 -0.43 11.94 -9.38
N CYS A 236 -1.57 11.40 -8.95
CA CYS A 236 -2.39 11.97 -7.91
C CYS A 236 -2.18 11.28 -6.55
N LEU A 237 -2.46 12.03 -5.49
CA LEU A 237 -2.45 11.57 -4.11
C LEU A 237 -3.87 11.66 -3.55
N VAL A 238 -4.46 10.52 -3.23
CA VAL A 238 -5.86 10.42 -2.79
C VAL A 238 -5.93 10.20 -1.28
N PRO A 239 -6.44 11.17 -0.51
CA PRO A 239 -6.72 10.97 0.91
C PRO A 239 -7.85 9.94 1.12
N VAL A 240 -7.62 9.00 2.05
CA VAL A 240 -8.63 8.05 2.53
C VAL A 240 -8.65 8.20 4.07
N ASP A 241 -9.17 9.30 4.55
CA ASP A 241 -8.89 9.81 5.89
C ASP A 241 -10.10 10.38 6.66
N GLY A 242 -11.30 10.27 6.10
CA GLY A 242 -12.51 10.81 6.71
C GLY A 242 -12.51 12.35 6.86
N GLY A 243 -11.68 13.04 6.06
CA GLY A 243 -11.54 14.50 6.06
C GLY A 243 -10.52 15.01 7.10
N MET A 244 -9.62 14.16 7.58
CA MET A 244 -8.61 14.54 8.58
C MET A 244 -7.62 15.59 8.06
N LEU A 245 -7.18 15.50 6.81
CA LEU A 245 -6.35 16.51 6.17
C LEU A 245 -7.14 17.82 5.98
N ARG A 246 -6.53 18.95 6.32
CA ARG A 246 -7.14 20.29 6.25
C ARG A 246 -6.68 21.11 5.06
N GLY A 247 -5.65 20.69 4.36
CA GLY A 247 -5.16 21.33 3.14
C GLY A 247 -5.81 20.76 1.87
N LEU A 248 -5.89 21.59 0.84
CA LEU A 248 -6.30 21.20 -0.52
C LEU A 248 -5.15 20.51 -1.25
#